data_89bf153b6c631c5f2733e595ffc27009
#
_entry.id   89bf153b6c631c5f2733e595ffc27009
#
_cell.length_a   1.000
_cell.length_b   1.000
_cell.length_c   1.000
_cell.angle_alpha   90.00
_cell.angle_beta   90.00
_cell.angle_gamma   90.00
#
_symmetry.space_group_name_H-M   'P 1'
#
loop_
_entity.id
_entity.type
_entity.pdbx_description
1 polymer ?
#
loop_
_entity_poly.entity_id
_entity_poly.type
_entity_poly.pdbx_seq_one_letter_code
_entity_poly.pdbx_strand_id
1 'polypeptide(L)'
;MPASFVAWSIAALAAGFGGLLIGSFLNVVVHRVPAGMSISTPPSACPSCHAPIKAYDNVPVLSWLALRGRCRSCRTAISARYPIVELATGLFFVVVAARIWPLGDVPTEAAPLVAALLELVAFLWLAGASVALAIIDVEHHRLPDAIVLPSYAVGLVLLGASSALSGDWDALLRGVIGMAALFVFYLALALVKPGAMGLGDVKLAGVLGLWLGWTGWGELVVGAFAAFLLGGLFSVVLLATRRAQRTGGIPFGPWMLAGAWVGVLVGGTVAASYLQLLTPA
;
A
#
# COMPACT_ATOMS: atom_id res chain seq x y z
N MET A 1 12.29 21.89 -22.17
CA MET A 1 11.52 21.34 -21.04
C MET A 1 12.23 21.74 -19.75
N PRO A 2 11.54 22.21 -18.70
CA PRO A 2 12.22 22.56 -17.45
C PRO A 2 12.87 21.29 -16.84
N ALA A 3 14.05 21.46 -16.25
CA ALA A 3 14.82 20.36 -15.66
C ALA A 3 14.01 19.57 -14.61
N SER A 4 13.14 20.25 -13.88
CA SER A 4 12.21 19.65 -12.91
C SER A 4 11.25 18.64 -13.55
N PHE A 5 10.73 18.93 -14.75
CA PHE A 5 9.85 18.01 -15.47
C PHE A 5 10.58 16.73 -15.90
N VAL A 6 11.84 16.87 -16.34
CA VAL A 6 12.67 15.72 -16.73
C VAL A 6 12.97 14.83 -15.51
N ALA A 7 13.36 15.44 -14.38
CA ALA A 7 13.64 14.71 -13.14
C ALA A 7 12.40 13.97 -12.63
N TRP A 8 11.25 14.63 -12.65
CA TRP A 8 9.97 14.00 -12.27
C TRP A 8 9.62 12.82 -13.18
N SER A 9 9.77 13.00 -14.50
CA SER A 9 9.46 11.94 -15.46
C SER A 9 10.35 10.71 -15.24
N ILE A 10 11.64 10.92 -14.96
CA ILE A 10 12.57 9.84 -14.65
C ILE A 10 12.16 9.12 -13.36
N ALA A 11 11.84 9.88 -12.30
CA ALA A 11 11.40 9.29 -11.03
C ALA A 11 10.11 8.48 -11.19
N ALA A 12 9.12 8.99 -11.93
CA ALA A 12 7.86 8.31 -12.20
C ALA A 12 8.07 7.02 -13.03
N LEU A 13 8.90 7.08 -14.07
CA LEU A 13 9.22 5.90 -14.89
C LEU A 13 9.99 4.85 -14.08
N ALA A 14 10.96 5.27 -13.28
CA ALA A 14 11.73 4.38 -12.42
C ALA A 14 10.83 3.72 -11.35
N ALA A 15 9.94 4.50 -10.72
CA ALA A 15 8.95 3.99 -9.78
C ALA A 15 8.00 3.00 -10.47
N GLY A 16 7.47 3.32 -11.65
CA GLY A 16 6.59 2.44 -12.41
C GLY A 16 7.26 1.12 -12.77
N PHE A 17 8.47 1.17 -13.30
CA PHE A 17 9.25 -0.03 -13.62
C PHE A 17 9.56 -0.85 -12.35
N GLY A 18 10.03 -0.21 -11.29
CA GLY A 18 10.22 -0.85 -9.98
C GLY A 18 8.94 -1.48 -9.46
N GLY A 19 7.81 -0.78 -9.60
CA GLY A 19 6.50 -1.28 -9.22
C GLY A 19 6.04 -2.52 -9.99
N LEU A 20 6.36 -2.60 -11.29
CA LEU A 20 6.10 -3.83 -12.07
C LEU A 20 6.91 -5.03 -11.52
N LEU A 21 8.20 -4.83 -11.22
CA LEU A 21 9.06 -5.88 -10.65
C LEU A 21 8.57 -6.31 -9.26
N ILE A 22 8.25 -5.34 -8.41
CA ILE A 22 7.68 -5.61 -7.08
C ILE A 22 6.33 -6.32 -7.24
N GLY A 23 5.44 -5.90 -8.14
CA GLY A 23 4.15 -6.56 -8.39
C GLY A 23 4.30 -8.02 -8.78
N SER A 24 5.30 -8.36 -9.60
CA SER A 24 5.64 -9.75 -9.93
C SER A 24 6.05 -10.55 -8.67
N PHE A 25 6.87 -9.95 -7.81
CA PHE A 25 7.23 -10.55 -6.53
C PHE A 25 6.04 -10.66 -5.57
N LEU A 26 5.15 -9.66 -5.54
CA LEU A 26 3.96 -9.70 -4.69
C LEU A 26 3.03 -10.85 -5.03
N ASN A 27 2.95 -11.32 -6.28
CA ASN A 27 2.22 -12.53 -6.63
C ASN A 27 2.76 -13.77 -5.86
N VAL A 28 4.07 -13.83 -5.64
CA VAL A 28 4.70 -14.88 -4.83
C VAL A 28 4.38 -14.70 -3.34
N VAL A 29 4.49 -13.46 -2.83
CA VAL A 29 4.20 -13.12 -1.43
C VAL A 29 2.76 -13.47 -1.06
N VAL A 30 1.79 -13.04 -1.87
CA VAL A 30 0.36 -13.27 -1.65
C VAL A 30 0.03 -14.78 -1.59
N HIS A 31 0.69 -15.59 -2.41
CA HIS A 31 0.48 -17.03 -2.40
C HIS A 31 1.19 -17.74 -1.23
N ARG A 32 2.45 -17.36 -0.94
CA ARG A 32 3.30 -18.12 -0.03
C ARG A 32 3.19 -17.71 1.43
N VAL A 33 3.05 -16.42 1.71
CA VAL A 33 3.03 -15.92 3.10
C VAL A 33 1.85 -16.49 3.89
N PRO A 34 0.60 -16.51 3.39
CA PRO A 34 -0.51 -17.10 4.12
C PRO A 34 -0.37 -18.61 4.35
N ALA A 35 0.34 -19.29 3.44
CA ALA A 35 0.62 -20.72 3.53
C ALA A 35 1.85 -21.07 4.41
N GLY A 36 2.53 -20.08 5.00
CA GLY A 36 3.74 -20.29 5.80
C GLY A 36 4.95 -20.76 5.00
N MET A 37 4.93 -20.58 3.67
CA MET A 37 6.00 -21.03 2.78
C MET A 37 7.09 -19.98 2.64
N SER A 38 8.32 -20.42 2.34
CA SER A 38 9.42 -19.52 2.04
C SER A 38 9.17 -18.72 0.76
N ILE A 39 9.39 -17.40 0.80
CA ILE A 39 9.27 -16.52 -0.36
C ILE A 39 10.44 -16.64 -1.35
N SER A 40 11.57 -17.23 -0.93
CA SER A 40 12.79 -17.37 -1.72
C SER A 40 12.96 -18.75 -2.33
N THR A 41 12.48 -19.80 -1.66
CA THR A 41 12.67 -21.21 -2.06
C THR A 41 11.38 -22.03 -1.94
N PRO A 42 11.12 -22.96 -2.87
CA PRO A 42 11.80 -23.23 -4.14
C PRO A 42 11.56 -22.12 -5.18
N PRO A 43 12.31 -22.06 -6.30
CA PRO A 43 12.06 -21.13 -7.38
C PRO A 43 10.66 -21.31 -7.98
N SER A 44 10.14 -20.28 -8.67
CA SER A 44 8.83 -20.32 -9.29
C SER A 44 8.78 -21.36 -10.42
N ALA A 45 7.73 -22.17 -10.43
CA ALA A 45 7.52 -23.24 -11.41
C ALA A 45 6.06 -23.26 -11.88
N CYS A 46 5.81 -23.84 -13.03
CA CYS A 46 4.46 -24.07 -13.53
C CYS A 46 3.70 -25.04 -12.59
N PRO A 47 2.50 -24.71 -12.11
CA PRO A 47 1.75 -25.59 -11.23
C PRO A 47 1.32 -26.91 -11.86
N SER A 48 1.25 -26.98 -13.20
CA SER A 48 0.76 -28.18 -13.91
C SER A 48 1.88 -29.11 -14.35
N CYS A 49 3.01 -28.59 -14.85
CA CYS A 49 4.10 -29.44 -15.37
C CYS A 49 5.40 -29.33 -14.56
N HIS A 50 5.41 -28.53 -13.49
CA HIS A 50 6.55 -28.28 -12.63
C HIS A 50 7.82 -27.77 -13.32
N ALA A 51 7.75 -27.41 -14.61
CA ALA A 51 8.86 -26.79 -15.31
C ALA A 51 9.23 -25.45 -14.64
N PRO A 52 10.53 -25.20 -14.35
CA PRO A 52 10.96 -23.95 -13.73
C PRO A 52 10.69 -22.76 -14.67
N ILE A 53 10.23 -21.64 -14.11
CA ILE A 53 10.02 -20.40 -14.86
C ILE A 53 11.38 -19.72 -15.02
N LYS A 54 11.80 -19.54 -16.28
CA LYS A 54 13.06 -18.88 -16.61
C LYS A 54 12.95 -17.37 -16.41
N ALA A 55 14.06 -16.68 -16.14
CA ALA A 55 14.07 -15.23 -15.86
C ALA A 55 13.41 -14.41 -16.98
N TYR A 56 13.62 -14.77 -18.24
CA TYR A 56 13.01 -14.10 -19.38
C TYR A 56 11.49 -14.39 -19.54
N ASP A 57 10.97 -15.43 -18.88
CA ASP A 57 9.54 -15.74 -18.81
C ASP A 57 8.88 -15.08 -17.59
N ASN A 58 9.66 -14.38 -16.77
CA ASN A 58 9.22 -13.67 -15.58
C ASN A 58 9.34 -12.13 -15.73
N VAL A 59 9.49 -11.62 -16.95
CA VAL A 59 9.42 -10.18 -17.20
C VAL A 59 7.98 -9.72 -17.04
N PRO A 60 7.70 -8.81 -16.06
CA PRO A 60 6.32 -8.47 -15.71
C PRO A 60 5.51 -8.00 -16.92
N VAL A 61 4.26 -8.44 -16.97
CA VAL A 61 3.27 -8.15 -18.03
C VAL A 61 3.72 -8.66 -19.42
N LEU A 62 4.94 -8.31 -19.85
CA LEU A 62 5.43 -8.61 -21.18
C LEU A 62 5.54 -10.11 -21.48
N SER A 63 6.02 -10.90 -20.51
CA SER A 63 6.12 -12.36 -20.69
C SER A 63 4.73 -13.00 -20.81
N TRP A 64 3.76 -12.54 -20.02
CA TRP A 64 2.39 -13.03 -20.12
C TRP A 64 1.76 -12.73 -21.49
N LEU A 65 1.96 -11.51 -22.01
CA LEU A 65 1.50 -11.10 -23.34
C LEU A 65 2.19 -11.91 -24.44
N ALA A 66 3.53 -12.03 -24.40
CA ALA A 66 4.30 -12.78 -25.37
C ALA A 66 3.93 -14.26 -25.42
N LEU A 67 3.65 -14.85 -24.25
CA LEU A 67 3.21 -16.25 -24.13
C LEU A 67 1.68 -16.43 -24.32
N ARG A 68 0.95 -15.34 -24.58
CA ARG A 68 -0.51 -15.33 -24.74
C ARG A 68 -1.22 -15.98 -23.55
N GLY A 69 -0.73 -15.68 -22.33
CA GLY A 69 -1.28 -16.20 -21.09
C GLY A 69 -1.15 -17.73 -20.93
N ARG A 70 -0.12 -18.36 -21.48
CA ARG A 70 0.08 -19.81 -21.42
C ARG A 70 1.50 -20.19 -21.02
N CYS A 71 1.63 -21.32 -20.31
CA CYS A 71 2.94 -21.88 -20.00
C CYS A 71 3.73 -22.20 -21.26
N ARG A 72 5.02 -21.88 -21.30
CA ARG A 72 5.91 -22.17 -22.45
C ARG A 72 5.99 -23.67 -22.75
N SER A 73 6.05 -24.50 -21.69
CA SER A 73 6.27 -25.95 -21.82
C SER A 73 4.97 -26.72 -22.08
N CYS A 74 3.95 -26.60 -21.22
CA CYS A 74 2.74 -27.43 -21.29
C CYS A 74 1.51 -26.70 -21.84
N ARG A 75 1.61 -25.42 -22.17
CA ARG A 75 0.51 -24.60 -22.70
C ARG A 75 -0.70 -24.42 -21.78
N THR A 76 -0.63 -24.86 -20.52
CA THR A 76 -1.67 -24.56 -19.52
C THR A 76 -1.86 -23.06 -19.38
N ALA A 77 -3.12 -22.61 -19.22
CA ALA A 77 -3.46 -21.21 -19.06
C ALA A 77 -2.89 -20.64 -17.74
N ILE A 78 -2.30 -19.45 -17.83
CA ILE A 78 -1.82 -18.65 -16.71
C ILE A 78 -2.85 -17.56 -16.43
N SER A 79 -3.32 -17.47 -15.20
CA SER A 79 -4.34 -16.49 -14.79
C SER A 79 -3.93 -15.04 -15.15
N ALA A 80 -4.89 -14.26 -15.65
CA ALA A 80 -4.72 -12.83 -15.89
C ALA A 80 -4.48 -12.01 -14.61
N ARG A 81 -4.74 -12.59 -13.44
CA ARG A 81 -4.45 -11.99 -12.15
C ARG A 81 -2.97 -11.56 -12.03
N TYR A 82 -2.04 -12.39 -12.54
CA TYR A 82 -0.60 -12.10 -12.46
C TYR A 82 -0.25 -10.76 -13.12
N PRO A 83 -0.49 -10.53 -14.42
CA PRO A 83 -0.18 -9.26 -15.05
C PRO A 83 -1.06 -8.10 -14.53
N ILE A 84 -2.28 -8.36 -14.03
CA ILE A 84 -3.12 -7.33 -13.40
C ILE A 84 -2.46 -6.81 -12.11
N VAL A 85 -1.99 -7.68 -11.24
CA VAL A 85 -1.29 -7.28 -10.00
C VAL A 85 -0.01 -6.53 -10.33
N GLU A 86 0.76 -7.00 -11.31
CA GLU A 86 1.99 -6.34 -11.76
C GLU A 86 1.71 -4.93 -12.28
N LEU A 87 0.76 -4.78 -13.19
CA LEU A 87 0.40 -3.49 -13.78
C LEU A 87 -0.21 -2.54 -12.74
N ALA A 88 -1.11 -3.04 -11.90
CA ALA A 88 -1.73 -2.26 -10.83
C ALA A 88 -0.68 -1.73 -9.85
N THR A 89 0.30 -2.57 -9.45
CA THR A 89 1.41 -2.14 -8.58
C THR A 89 2.29 -1.11 -9.28
N GLY A 90 2.61 -1.31 -10.56
CA GLY A 90 3.38 -0.35 -11.34
C GLY A 90 2.72 1.01 -11.45
N LEU A 91 1.42 1.04 -11.78
CA LEU A 91 0.64 2.28 -11.84
C LEU A 91 0.51 2.93 -10.46
N PHE A 92 0.33 2.15 -9.42
CA PHE A 92 0.24 2.67 -8.07
C PHE A 92 1.54 3.32 -7.62
N PHE A 93 2.69 2.73 -7.95
CA PHE A 93 4.00 3.31 -7.66
C PHE A 93 4.20 4.65 -8.41
N VAL A 94 3.74 4.77 -9.65
CA VAL A 94 3.74 6.05 -10.39
C VAL A 94 2.90 7.10 -9.66
N VAL A 95 1.69 6.75 -9.23
CA VAL A 95 0.80 7.67 -8.48
C VAL A 95 1.46 8.13 -7.17
N VAL A 96 2.05 7.19 -6.43
CA VAL A 96 2.76 7.50 -5.18
C VAL A 96 3.97 8.40 -5.45
N ALA A 97 4.78 8.08 -6.44
CA ALA A 97 5.91 8.92 -6.82
C ALA A 97 5.45 10.33 -7.24
N ALA A 98 4.37 10.42 -8.01
CA ALA A 98 3.80 11.72 -8.41
C ALA A 98 3.31 12.55 -7.22
N ARG A 99 2.86 11.92 -6.15
CA ARG A 99 2.34 12.61 -4.94
C ARG A 99 3.45 13.00 -3.96
N ILE A 100 4.45 12.13 -3.80
CA ILE A 100 5.48 12.27 -2.75
C ILE A 100 6.72 12.99 -3.28
N TRP A 101 7.12 12.74 -4.55
CA TRP A 101 8.30 13.38 -5.10
C TRP A 101 8.05 14.87 -5.39
N PRO A 102 8.95 15.77 -4.98
CA PRO A 102 8.77 17.21 -5.20
C PRO A 102 8.73 17.55 -6.69
N LEU A 103 7.60 18.11 -7.15
CA LEU A 103 7.35 18.43 -8.57
C LEU A 103 8.04 19.71 -9.07
N GLY A 104 8.45 20.60 -8.16
CA GLY A 104 8.99 21.92 -8.51
C GLY A 104 10.50 22.04 -8.27
N ASP A 105 10.88 21.97 -7.03
CA ASP A 105 12.26 22.19 -6.61
C ASP A 105 12.88 20.88 -6.10
N VAL A 106 13.49 20.12 -7.01
CA VAL A 106 14.28 18.96 -6.61
C VAL A 106 15.47 19.48 -5.81
N PRO A 107 15.65 19.04 -4.57
CA PRO A 107 16.77 19.50 -3.75
C PRO A 107 18.10 19.24 -4.45
N THR A 108 18.94 20.26 -4.55
CA THR A 108 20.29 20.14 -5.14
C THR A 108 21.34 19.75 -4.11
N GLU A 109 21.06 19.98 -2.83
CA GLU A 109 21.91 19.57 -1.73
C GLU A 109 21.71 18.09 -1.41
N ALA A 110 22.78 17.39 -1.04
CA ALA A 110 22.75 15.95 -0.84
C ALA A 110 21.81 15.50 0.30
N ALA A 111 21.81 16.20 1.44
CA ALA A 111 21.02 15.78 2.59
C ALA A 111 19.50 15.88 2.35
N PRO A 112 18.94 17.01 1.86
CA PRO A 112 17.52 17.09 1.50
C PRO A 112 17.11 16.13 0.38
N LEU A 113 18.01 15.90 -0.59
CA LEU A 113 17.73 14.94 -1.67
C LEU A 113 17.60 13.51 -1.12
N VAL A 114 18.53 13.10 -0.26
CA VAL A 114 18.48 11.78 0.38
C VAL A 114 17.24 11.66 1.28
N ALA A 115 16.87 12.71 2.01
CA ALA A 115 15.66 12.75 2.82
C ALA A 115 14.39 12.50 1.96
N ALA A 116 14.26 13.19 0.82
CA ALA A 116 13.14 13.00 -0.11
C ALA A 116 13.12 11.59 -0.72
N LEU A 117 14.28 11.01 -1.02
CA LEU A 117 14.37 9.63 -1.50
C LEU A 117 13.97 8.62 -0.44
N LEU A 118 14.36 8.81 0.82
CA LEU A 118 13.96 7.95 1.93
C LEU A 118 12.46 7.99 2.17
N GLU A 119 11.87 9.18 2.12
CA GLU A 119 10.42 9.35 2.19
C GLU A 119 9.72 8.63 1.04
N LEU A 120 10.15 8.84 -0.20
CA LEU A 120 9.60 8.15 -1.36
C LEU A 120 9.67 6.63 -1.19
N VAL A 121 10.82 6.08 -0.79
CA VAL A 121 10.99 4.64 -0.57
C VAL A 121 10.06 4.12 0.53
N ALA A 122 9.86 4.89 1.62
CA ALA A 122 8.91 4.54 2.67
C ALA A 122 7.48 4.43 2.13
N PHE A 123 7.04 5.38 1.31
CA PHE A 123 5.69 5.35 0.72
C PHE A 123 5.54 4.26 -0.36
N LEU A 124 6.57 3.98 -1.15
CA LEU A 124 6.57 2.85 -2.09
C LEU A 124 6.52 1.50 -1.36
N TRP A 125 7.19 1.37 -0.20
CA TRP A 125 7.02 0.21 0.67
C TRP A 125 5.57 0.05 1.12
N LEU A 126 4.96 1.11 1.65
CA LEU A 126 3.55 1.08 2.07
C LEU A 126 2.64 0.71 0.91
N ALA A 127 2.89 1.21 -0.30
CA ALA A 127 2.11 0.87 -1.50
C ALA A 127 2.21 -0.62 -1.83
N GLY A 128 3.41 -1.18 -1.86
CA GLY A 128 3.62 -2.62 -2.07
C GLY A 128 2.98 -3.47 -0.99
N ALA A 129 3.18 -3.12 0.29
CA ALA A 129 2.53 -3.79 1.42
C ALA A 129 1.00 -3.71 1.32
N SER A 130 0.45 -2.56 0.91
CA SER A 130 -1.00 -2.38 0.71
C SER A 130 -1.57 -3.33 -0.33
N VAL A 131 -0.90 -3.49 -1.48
CA VAL A 131 -1.34 -4.43 -2.52
C VAL A 131 -1.34 -5.86 -1.98
N ALA A 132 -0.24 -6.29 -1.33
CA ALA A 132 -0.15 -7.64 -0.78
C ALA A 132 -1.22 -7.90 0.30
N LEU A 133 -1.33 -7.00 1.29
CA LEU A 133 -2.26 -7.13 2.41
C LEU A 133 -3.72 -7.10 1.94
N ALA A 134 -4.06 -6.21 1.00
CA ALA A 134 -5.42 -6.13 0.46
C ALA A 134 -5.84 -7.45 -0.23
N ILE A 135 -4.95 -8.03 -1.04
CA ILE A 135 -5.25 -9.29 -1.73
C ILE A 135 -5.33 -10.44 -0.73
N ILE A 136 -4.38 -10.53 0.22
CA ILE A 136 -4.39 -11.59 1.22
C ILE A 136 -5.63 -11.50 2.11
N ASP A 137 -6.04 -10.29 2.52
CA ASP A 137 -7.20 -10.14 3.37
C ASP A 137 -8.51 -10.47 2.65
N VAL A 138 -8.64 -10.11 1.37
CA VAL A 138 -9.80 -10.51 0.54
C VAL A 138 -9.88 -12.03 0.37
N GLU A 139 -8.75 -12.75 0.27
CA GLU A 139 -8.73 -14.19 0.00
C GLU A 139 -8.77 -15.04 1.27
N HIS A 140 -8.12 -14.56 2.33
CA HIS A 140 -7.86 -15.37 3.53
C HIS A 140 -8.42 -14.76 4.82
N HIS A 141 -8.98 -13.53 4.78
CA HIS A 141 -9.43 -12.78 5.96
C HIS A 141 -8.33 -12.68 7.03
N ARG A 142 -7.09 -12.39 6.60
CA ARG A 142 -5.91 -12.32 7.45
C ARG A 142 -4.97 -11.21 7.02
N LEU A 143 -4.36 -10.57 8.01
CA LEU A 143 -3.29 -9.58 7.84
C LEU A 143 -2.01 -10.16 8.45
N PRO A 144 -1.11 -10.78 7.65
CA PRO A 144 0.06 -11.48 8.17
C PRO A 144 1.03 -10.55 8.89
N ASP A 145 1.45 -10.95 10.09
CA ASP A 145 2.46 -10.23 10.88
C ASP A 145 3.80 -10.10 10.12
N ALA A 146 4.10 -11.06 9.24
CA ALA A 146 5.30 -11.04 8.39
C ALA A 146 5.35 -9.83 7.41
N ILE A 147 4.22 -9.14 7.17
CA ILE A 147 4.17 -7.91 6.36
C ILE A 147 3.87 -6.71 7.27
N VAL A 148 2.92 -6.84 8.20
CA VAL A 148 2.48 -5.72 9.04
C VAL A 148 3.59 -5.26 10.00
N LEU A 149 4.26 -6.18 10.71
CA LEU A 149 5.27 -5.79 11.70
C LEU A 149 6.54 -5.17 11.06
N PRO A 150 7.11 -5.72 9.98
CA PRO A 150 8.21 -5.04 9.29
C PRO A 150 7.85 -3.64 8.80
N SER A 151 6.57 -3.37 8.47
CA SER A 151 6.16 -2.03 8.03
C SER A 151 6.36 -0.99 9.12
N TYR A 152 6.16 -1.29 10.40
CA TYR A 152 6.52 -0.38 11.50
C TYR A 152 8.02 -0.03 11.48
N ALA A 153 8.87 -1.06 11.37
CA ALA A 153 10.31 -0.85 11.38
C ALA A 153 10.76 -0.03 10.16
N VAL A 154 10.29 -0.39 8.97
CA VAL A 154 10.61 0.34 7.72
C VAL A 154 10.15 1.79 7.80
N GLY A 155 8.90 2.04 8.25
CA GLY A 155 8.39 3.39 8.42
C GLY A 155 9.20 4.21 9.41
N LEU A 156 9.42 3.70 10.62
CA LEU A 156 10.16 4.41 11.65
C LEU A 156 11.62 4.69 11.25
N VAL A 157 12.28 3.72 10.60
CA VAL A 157 13.67 3.89 10.16
C VAL A 157 13.78 4.88 9.00
N LEU A 158 12.98 4.71 7.95
CA LEU A 158 13.11 5.56 6.76
C LEU A 158 12.60 6.99 7.01
N LEU A 159 11.44 7.14 7.64
CA LEU A 159 10.89 8.45 7.96
C LEU A 159 11.71 9.14 9.07
N GLY A 160 12.20 8.38 10.05
CA GLY A 160 13.11 8.90 11.07
C GLY A 160 14.45 9.38 10.48
N ALA A 161 15.03 8.63 9.55
CA ALA A 161 16.24 9.05 8.84
C ALA A 161 15.97 10.28 7.94
N SER A 162 14.81 10.34 7.29
CA SER A 162 14.37 11.51 6.53
C SER A 162 14.27 12.75 7.44
N SER A 163 13.62 12.63 8.62
CA SER A 163 13.57 13.71 9.60
C SER A 163 14.95 14.16 10.09
N ALA A 164 15.84 13.22 10.33
CA ALA A 164 17.21 13.54 10.79
C ALA A 164 18.02 14.33 9.74
N LEU A 165 17.75 14.09 8.45
CA LEU A 165 18.43 14.78 7.35
C LEU A 165 17.77 16.11 6.97
N SER A 166 16.45 16.20 7.07
CA SER A 166 15.68 17.41 6.73
C SER A 166 15.50 18.36 7.90
N GLY A 167 15.65 17.88 9.15
CA GLY A 167 15.35 18.63 10.37
C GLY A 167 13.86 18.66 10.72
N ASP A 168 12.96 18.01 9.94
CA ASP A 168 11.51 17.98 10.20
C ASP A 168 11.14 16.90 11.23
N TRP A 169 11.44 17.18 12.49
CA TRP A 169 11.06 16.32 13.61
C TRP A 169 9.57 16.38 13.94
N ASP A 170 8.88 17.47 13.54
CA ASP A 170 7.45 17.63 13.77
C ASP A 170 6.64 16.62 12.94
N ALA A 171 7.06 16.34 11.71
CA ALA A 171 6.44 15.29 10.89
C ALA A 171 6.58 13.91 11.53
N LEU A 172 7.78 13.57 12.04
CA LEU A 172 7.99 12.30 12.73
C LEU A 172 7.14 12.20 14.01
N LEU A 173 7.10 13.28 14.81
CA LEU A 173 6.28 13.32 16.03
C LEU A 173 4.80 13.12 15.71
N ARG A 174 4.27 13.82 14.70
CA ARG A 174 2.89 13.61 14.23
C ARG A 174 2.66 12.17 13.80
N GLY A 175 3.61 11.58 13.05
CA GLY A 175 3.56 10.19 12.64
C GLY A 175 3.46 9.22 13.81
N VAL A 176 4.32 9.39 14.83
CA VAL A 176 4.30 8.56 16.05
C VAL A 176 3.01 8.75 16.86
N ILE A 177 2.51 9.98 16.97
CA ILE A 177 1.21 10.23 17.61
C ILE A 177 0.08 9.58 16.81
N GLY A 178 0.06 9.73 15.48
CA GLY A 178 -0.91 9.09 14.60
C GLY A 178 -0.90 7.56 14.70
N MET A 179 0.31 6.97 14.76
CA MET A 179 0.52 5.55 15.00
C MET A 179 -0.15 5.10 16.30
N ALA A 180 0.14 5.78 17.41
CA ALA A 180 -0.41 5.45 18.71
C ALA A 180 -1.93 5.68 18.77
N ALA A 181 -2.39 6.81 18.21
CA ALA A 181 -3.81 7.18 18.23
C ALA A 181 -4.68 6.16 17.46
N LEU A 182 -4.31 5.81 16.22
CA LEU A 182 -5.09 4.82 15.47
C LEU A 182 -4.97 3.43 16.07
N PHE A 183 -3.78 3.02 16.54
CA PHE A 183 -3.62 1.74 17.22
C PHE A 183 -4.54 1.64 18.43
N VAL A 184 -4.51 2.64 19.32
CA VAL A 184 -5.34 2.66 20.54
C VAL A 184 -6.83 2.74 20.20
N PHE A 185 -7.21 3.55 19.22
CA PHE A 185 -8.59 3.67 18.78
C PHE A 185 -9.15 2.33 18.29
N TYR A 186 -8.42 1.65 17.38
CA TYR A 186 -8.85 0.34 16.86
C TYR A 186 -8.79 -0.76 17.93
N LEU A 187 -7.80 -0.69 18.84
CA LEU A 187 -7.75 -1.61 19.98
C LEU A 187 -8.99 -1.42 20.89
N ALA A 188 -9.37 -0.18 21.18
CA ALA A 188 -10.56 0.09 21.96
C ALA A 188 -11.83 -0.48 21.28
N LEU A 189 -11.98 -0.32 19.96
CA LEU A 189 -13.10 -0.92 19.22
C LEU A 189 -13.09 -2.46 19.31
N ALA A 190 -11.93 -3.09 19.21
CA ALA A 190 -11.79 -4.54 19.33
C ALA A 190 -12.15 -5.06 20.72
N LEU A 191 -11.84 -4.29 21.78
CA LEU A 191 -12.14 -4.64 23.17
C LEU A 191 -13.62 -4.40 23.54
N VAL A 192 -14.24 -3.34 23.01
CA VAL A 192 -15.66 -3.03 23.29
C VAL A 192 -16.58 -4.12 22.76
N LYS A 193 -16.27 -4.69 21.60
CA LYS A 193 -17.07 -5.79 21.01
C LYS A 193 -16.16 -6.92 20.55
N PRO A 194 -15.90 -7.91 21.39
CA PRO A 194 -15.10 -9.07 21.03
C PRO A 194 -15.59 -9.74 19.73
N GLY A 195 -14.69 -10.01 18.80
CA GLY A 195 -15.01 -10.61 17.51
C GLY A 195 -15.52 -9.64 16.42
N ALA A 196 -15.73 -8.35 16.73
CA ALA A 196 -16.13 -7.37 15.72
C ALA A 196 -14.95 -6.91 14.86
N MET A 197 -13.72 -6.99 15.39
CA MET A 197 -12.50 -6.55 14.70
C MET A 197 -11.34 -7.50 15.02
N GLY A 198 -10.54 -7.81 14.02
CA GLY A 198 -9.36 -8.64 14.17
C GLY A 198 -8.18 -7.87 14.78
N LEU A 199 -7.32 -8.56 15.56
CA LEU A 199 -6.06 -7.95 16.02
C LEU A 199 -5.12 -7.56 14.87
N GLY A 200 -5.28 -8.16 13.70
CA GLY A 200 -4.58 -7.77 12.48
C GLY A 200 -4.93 -6.34 12.06
N ASP A 201 -6.22 -5.98 12.11
CA ASP A 201 -6.70 -4.62 11.79
C ASP A 201 -6.15 -3.59 12.78
N VAL A 202 -6.09 -3.94 14.07
CA VAL A 202 -5.50 -3.09 15.12
C VAL A 202 -4.03 -2.79 14.82
N LYS A 203 -3.24 -3.82 14.48
CA LYS A 203 -1.83 -3.65 14.11
C LYS A 203 -1.70 -2.84 12.82
N LEU A 204 -2.51 -3.12 11.81
CA LEU A 204 -2.51 -2.36 10.56
C LEU A 204 -2.85 -0.88 10.80
N ALA A 205 -3.83 -0.59 11.67
CA ALA A 205 -4.21 0.78 12.01
C ALA A 205 -3.03 1.60 12.53
N GLY A 206 -2.20 1.03 13.40
CA GLY A 206 -0.98 1.69 13.86
C GLY A 206 0.01 1.97 12.72
N VAL A 207 0.23 1.00 11.82
CA VAL A 207 1.06 1.24 10.62
C VAL A 207 0.51 2.43 9.83
N LEU A 208 -0.77 2.40 9.46
CA LEU A 208 -1.38 3.46 8.66
C LEU A 208 -1.35 4.81 9.37
N GLY A 209 -1.52 4.80 10.72
CA GLY A 209 -1.41 6.00 11.54
C GLY A 209 -0.05 6.69 11.46
N LEU A 210 1.05 5.92 11.35
CA LEU A 210 2.40 6.46 11.19
C LEU A 210 2.52 7.26 9.89
N TRP A 211 2.12 6.69 8.75
CA TRP A 211 2.22 7.36 7.45
C TRP A 211 1.25 8.51 7.29
N LEU A 212 0.01 8.34 7.74
CA LEU A 212 -0.99 9.42 7.71
C LEU A 212 -0.60 10.60 8.60
N GLY A 213 -0.15 10.32 9.82
CA GLY A 213 0.33 11.35 10.73
C GLY A 213 1.59 12.06 10.23
N TRP A 214 2.48 11.34 9.53
CA TRP A 214 3.64 11.93 8.86
C TRP A 214 3.20 12.99 7.83
N THR A 215 2.23 12.69 6.99
CA THR A 215 1.75 13.62 5.96
C THR A 215 1.01 14.81 6.56
N GLY A 216 0.22 14.63 7.62
CA GLY A 216 -0.47 15.71 8.32
C GLY A 216 -1.67 15.27 9.14
N TRP A 217 -2.19 16.20 9.97
CA TRP A 217 -3.37 15.94 10.79
C TRP A 217 -4.64 15.79 9.94
N GLY A 218 -4.77 16.59 8.87
CA GLY A 218 -5.90 16.50 7.94
C GLY A 218 -5.95 15.14 7.25
N GLU A 219 -4.81 14.68 6.77
CA GLU A 219 -4.63 13.38 6.11
C GLU A 219 -4.95 12.24 7.07
N LEU A 220 -4.52 12.34 8.34
CA LEU A 220 -4.80 11.35 9.37
C LEU A 220 -6.31 11.21 9.62
N VAL A 221 -6.99 12.33 9.83
CA VAL A 221 -8.44 12.33 10.12
C VAL A 221 -9.24 11.88 8.90
N VAL A 222 -8.96 12.44 7.73
CA VAL A 222 -9.66 12.07 6.48
C VAL A 222 -9.41 10.62 6.12
N GLY A 223 -8.17 10.13 6.23
CA GLY A 223 -7.83 8.74 5.92
C GLY A 223 -8.50 7.75 6.87
N ALA A 224 -8.49 8.03 8.17
CA ALA A 224 -9.15 7.20 9.16
C ALA A 224 -10.67 7.16 8.94
N PHE A 225 -11.31 8.32 8.69
CA PHE A 225 -12.74 8.39 8.42
C PHE A 225 -13.12 7.71 7.10
N ALA A 226 -12.33 7.90 6.04
CA ALA A 226 -12.57 7.30 4.74
C ALA A 226 -12.58 5.76 4.80
N ALA A 227 -11.79 5.13 5.66
CA ALA A 227 -11.80 3.69 5.86
C ALA A 227 -13.19 3.18 6.30
N PHE A 228 -13.79 3.83 7.28
CA PHE A 228 -15.14 3.48 7.77
C PHE A 228 -16.23 3.83 6.75
N LEU A 229 -16.09 4.97 6.07
CA LEU A 229 -17.04 5.40 5.05
C LEU A 229 -17.07 4.42 3.87
N LEU A 230 -15.91 4.06 3.33
CA LEU A 230 -15.80 3.13 2.20
C LEU A 230 -16.27 1.72 2.59
N GLY A 231 -15.83 1.20 3.74
CA GLY A 231 -16.25 -0.11 4.23
C GLY A 231 -17.74 -0.17 4.56
N GLY A 232 -18.29 0.90 5.17
CA GLY A 232 -19.71 1.04 5.45
C GLY A 232 -20.56 1.10 4.20
N LEU A 233 -20.17 1.93 3.23
CA LEU A 233 -20.87 2.04 1.94
C LEU A 233 -20.89 0.70 1.20
N PHE A 234 -19.75 0.02 1.13
CA PHE A 234 -19.67 -1.32 0.53
C PHE A 234 -20.59 -2.32 1.24
N SER A 235 -20.62 -2.30 2.57
CA SER A 235 -21.50 -3.17 3.36
C SER A 235 -22.97 -2.90 3.07
N VAL A 236 -23.37 -1.63 2.96
CA VAL A 236 -24.75 -1.24 2.58
C VAL A 236 -25.09 -1.74 1.17
N VAL A 237 -24.19 -1.59 0.20
CA VAL A 237 -24.39 -2.09 -1.18
C VAL A 237 -24.57 -3.61 -1.19
N LEU A 238 -23.76 -4.36 -0.43
CA LEU A 238 -23.91 -5.82 -0.33
C LEU A 238 -25.26 -6.23 0.29
N LEU A 239 -25.70 -5.52 1.32
CA LEU A 239 -27.00 -5.76 1.93
C LEU A 239 -28.15 -5.44 0.97
N ALA A 240 -28.11 -4.29 0.31
CA ALA A 240 -29.13 -3.86 -0.63
C ALA A 240 -29.24 -4.82 -1.84
N THR A 241 -28.11 -5.37 -2.32
CA THR A 241 -28.07 -6.33 -3.44
C THR A 241 -28.37 -7.77 -2.99
N ARG A 242 -28.64 -8.01 -1.70
CA ARG A 242 -28.85 -9.35 -1.10
C ARG A 242 -27.69 -10.32 -1.37
N ARG A 243 -26.49 -9.83 -1.66
CA ARG A 243 -25.27 -10.63 -1.87
C ARG A 243 -24.49 -10.85 -0.58
N ALA A 244 -24.87 -10.20 0.52
CA ALA A 244 -24.27 -10.43 1.82
C ALA A 244 -24.63 -11.85 2.30
N GLN A 245 -23.61 -12.70 2.44
CA GLN A 245 -23.77 -13.95 3.16
C GLN A 245 -23.84 -13.65 4.65
N ARG A 246 -24.87 -14.11 5.33
CA ARG A 246 -25.09 -13.84 6.78
C ARG A 246 -23.98 -14.35 7.71
N THR A 247 -23.11 -15.21 7.21
CA THR A 247 -22.06 -15.90 7.97
C THR A 247 -20.61 -15.55 7.57
N GLY A 248 -20.41 -14.78 6.48
CA GLY A 248 -19.07 -14.36 6.04
C GLY A 248 -18.77 -12.94 6.50
N GLY A 249 -17.78 -12.73 7.37
CA GLY A 249 -17.27 -11.38 7.68
C GLY A 249 -16.74 -10.71 6.42
N ILE A 250 -16.97 -9.40 6.27
CA ILE A 250 -16.36 -8.60 5.19
C ILE A 250 -14.95 -8.23 5.68
N PRO A 251 -13.88 -8.55 4.90
CA PRO A 251 -12.54 -8.13 5.28
C PRO A 251 -12.46 -6.61 5.36
N PHE A 252 -11.99 -6.08 6.49
CA PHE A 252 -11.95 -4.63 6.71
C PHE A 252 -10.62 -4.01 6.29
N GLY A 253 -9.54 -4.80 6.25
CA GLY A 253 -8.20 -4.36 5.84
C GLY A 253 -8.14 -3.62 4.50
N PRO A 254 -8.77 -4.09 3.42
CA PRO A 254 -8.79 -3.38 2.13
C PRO A 254 -9.37 -1.96 2.23
N TRP A 255 -10.40 -1.76 3.07
CA TRP A 255 -11.02 -0.46 3.28
C TRP A 255 -10.14 0.47 4.12
N MET A 256 -9.43 -0.09 5.12
CA MET A 256 -8.43 0.65 5.88
C MET A 256 -7.31 1.16 4.95
N LEU A 257 -6.79 0.29 4.10
CA LEU A 257 -5.76 0.64 3.12
C LEU A 257 -6.27 1.68 2.11
N ALA A 258 -7.46 1.47 1.54
CA ALA A 258 -8.06 2.44 0.61
C ALA A 258 -8.29 3.80 1.29
N GLY A 259 -8.82 3.82 2.51
CA GLY A 259 -9.02 5.04 3.30
C GLY A 259 -7.70 5.76 3.58
N ALA A 260 -6.66 5.02 3.96
CA ALA A 260 -5.34 5.60 4.18
C ALA A 260 -4.79 6.26 2.90
N TRP A 261 -4.93 5.63 1.75
CA TRP A 261 -4.48 6.22 0.49
C TRP A 261 -5.35 7.41 0.05
N VAL A 262 -6.65 7.44 0.36
CA VAL A 262 -7.47 8.66 0.21
C VAL A 262 -6.89 9.77 1.09
N GLY A 263 -6.54 9.48 2.36
CA GLY A 263 -5.86 10.43 3.24
C GLY A 263 -4.57 10.97 2.62
N VAL A 264 -3.63 10.10 2.24
CA VAL A 264 -2.34 10.49 1.67
C VAL A 264 -2.49 11.30 0.37
N LEU A 265 -3.41 10.92 -0.52
CA LEU A 265 -3.52 11.53 -1.84
C LEU A 265 -4.28 12.85 -1.84
N VAL A 266 -5.38 12.95 -1.08
CA VAL A 266 -6.29 14.11 -1.13
C VAL A 266 -6.72 14.63 0.24
N GLY A 267 -6.29 14.00 1.34
CA GLY A 267 -6.77 14.30 2.69
C GLY A 267 -6.54 15.76 3.11
N GLY A 268 -5.37 16.32 2.84
CA GLY A 268 -5.06 17.71 3.13
C GLY A 268 -5.97 18.69 2.42
N THR A 269 -6.24 18.45 1.13
CA THR A 269 -7.16 19.28 0.34
C THR A 269 -8.58 19.21 0.88
N VAL A 270 -9.05 18.00 1.22
CA VAL A 270 -10.39 17.78 1.79
C VAL A 270 -10.52 18.48 3.15
N ALA A 271 -9.53 18.31 4.02
CA ALA A 271 -9.52 18.95 5.33
C ALA A 271 -9.49 20.48 5.23
N ALA A 272 -8.65 21.03 4.36
CA ALA A 272 -8.56 22.48 4.14
C ALA A 272 -9.89 23.06 3.62
N SER A 273 -10.52 22.40 2.63
CA SER A 273 -11.81 22.82 2.10
C SER A 273 -12.91 22.80 3.16
N TYR A 274 -12.93 21.77 4.00
CA TYR A 274 -13.88 21.68 5.10
C TYR A 274 -13.69 22.80 6.14
N LEU A 275 -12.45 23.10 6.51
CA LEU A 275 -12.15 24.18 7.46
C LEU A 275 -12.54 25.55 6.91
N GLN A 276 -12.36 25.79 5.60
CA GLN A 276 -12.80 27.04 4.95
C GLN A 276 -14.32 27.23 4.99
N LEU A 277 -15.12 26.15 4.93
CA LEU A 277 -16.58 26.23 5.08
C LEU A 277 -17.02 26.60 6.51
N LEU A 278 -16.21 26.25 7.52
CA LEU A 278 -16.50 26.54 8.92
C LEU A 278 -16.04 27.94 9.36
N THR A 279 -15.05 28.48 8.67
CA THR A 279 -14.50 29.82 8.94
C THR A 279 -14.63 30.72 7.70
N PRO A 280 -15.89 31.07 7.30
CA PRO A 280 -16.07 32.06 6.23
C PRO A 280 -15.43 33.38 6.64
N ALA A 281 -14.65 33.99 5.74
CA ALA A 281 -13.96 35.28 5.95
C ALA A 281 -14.95 36.43 6.15
#